data_e83d51474d328a76495aeb41238aeeb9
#
_entry.id   e83d51474d328a76495aeb41238aeeb9
#
_cell.length_a   1.000
_cell.length_b   1.000
_cell.length_c   1.000
_cell.angle_alpha   90.00
_cell.angle_beta   90.00
_cell.angle_gamma   90.00
#
_symmetry.space_group_name_H-M   'P 1'
#
loop_
_entity.id
_entity.type
_entity.pdbx_description
1 polymer ?
#
loop_
_entity_poly.entity_id
_entity_poly.type
_entity_poly.pdbx_seq_one_letter_code
_entity_poly.pdbx_strand_id
1 'polypeptide(L)'
;MTTGFATSEDGVDWRWHGVALAGRAGLWDARGARVTAVLADGRASYDGRASKEENFSERTGLAEPTGVAGLLEPDGHAPVAPYRYLDVLPLPSGAHRLYYEAPLADGSHELRTELVEAAR
;
A
#
# COMPACT_ATOMS: atom_id res chain seq x y z
N MET A 1 4.35 3.16 11.86
CA MET A 1 3.34 2.23 11.29
C MET A 1 4.00 0.97 10.79
N THR A 2 3.40 -0.17 11.07
CA THR A 2 3.75 -1.47 10.49
C THR A 2 2.49 -2.18 10.09
N THR A 3 2.57 -3.01 9.07
CA THR A 3 1.48 -3.89 8.67
C THR A 3 1.78 -5.31 9.16
N GLY A 4 0.83 -5.91 9.86
CA GLY A 4 0.89 -7.29 10.30
C GLY A 4 0.13 -8.22 9.38
N PHE A 5 0.36 -9.51 9.53
CA PHE A 5 -0.32 -10.56 8.78
C PHE A 5 -0.92 -11.60 9.71
N ALA A 6 -2.18 -11.88 9.50
CA ALA A 6 -2.91 -12.92 10.22
C ALA A 6 -3.82 -13.69 9.27
N THR A 7 -4.06 -14.95 9.57
CA THR A 7 -4.97 -15.81 8.80
C THR A 7 -6.04 -16.39 9.68
N SER A 8 -7.19 -16.75 9.07
CA SER A 8 -8.31 -17.37 9.74
C SER A 8 -9.00 -18.35 8.79
N GLU A 9 -9.51 -19.47 9.32
CA GLU A 9 -10.33 -20.40 8.57
C GLU A 9 -11.82 -20.06 8.64
N ASP A 10 -12.23 -19.31 9.66
CA ASP A 10 -13.64 -19.03 9.95
C ASP A 10 -13.98 -17.52 10.04
N GLY A 11 -12.96 -16.64 10.01
CA GLY A 11 -13.14 -15.20 10.18
C GLY A 11 -13.35 -14.75 11.64
N VAL A 12 -13.27 -15.67 12.60
CA VAL A 12 -13.48 -15.41 14.03
C VAL A 12 -12.20 -15.65 14.82
N ASP A 13 -11.60 -16.82 14.64
CA ASP A 13 -10.34 -17.19 15.28
C ASP A 13 -9.18 -16.90 14.32
N TRP A 14 -8.22 -16.08 14.77
CA TRP A 14 -7.13 -15.60 13.94
C TRP A 14 -5.78 -16.09 14.43
N ARG A 15 -4.94 -16.49 13.48
CA ARG A 15 -3.55 -16.85 13.73
C ARG A 15 -2.64 -15.71 13.27
N TRP A 16 -1.91 -15.14 14.20
CA TRP A 16 -0.92 -14.10 13.93
C TRP A 16 0.38 -14.70 13.37
N HIS A 17 0.89 -14.13 12.29
CA HIS A 17 2.11 -14.58 11.62
C HIS A 17 3.28 -13.58 11.75
N GLY A 18 3.05 -12.42 12.33
CA GLY A 18 4.08 -11.41 12.50
C GLY A 18 3.94 -10.22 11.55
N VAL A 19 5.02 -9.48 11.41
CA VAL A 19 5.07 -8.27 10.58
C VAL A 19 5.20 -8.67 9.11
N ALA A 20 4.29 -8.12 8.28
CA ALA A 20 4.30 -8.30 6.83
C ALA A 20 5.15 -7.24 6.14
N LEU A 21 5.08 -6.00 6.61
CA LEU A 21 5.78 -4.86 6.02
C LEU A 21 6.07 -3.81 7.09
N ALA A 22 7.30 -3.32 7.12
CA ALA A 22 7.76 -2.29 8.05
C ALA A 22 8.52 -1.19 7.32
N GLY A 23 8.68 -0.04 7.98
CA GLY A 23 9.50 1.05 7.49
C GLY A 23 10.98 0.67 7.35
N ARG A 24 11.68 1.35 6.47
CA ARG A 24 13.11 1.12 6.17
C ARG A 24 13.94 2.32 6.60
N ALA A 25 14.86 2.13 7.54
CA ALA A 25 15.71 3.19 8.05
C ALA A 25 16.47 3.91 6.92
N GLY A 26 16.48 5.24 6.97
CA GLY A 26 17.18 6.08 6.00
C GLY A 26 16.46 6.28 4.66
N LEU A 27 15.29 5.69 4.47
CA LEU A 27 14.51 5.83 3.25
C LEU A 27 13.23 6.65 3.48
N TRP A 28 12.51 6.91 2.40
CA TRP A 28 11.28 7.73 2.42
C TRP A 28 10.14 7.13 3.26
N ASP A 29 10.18 5.85 3.51
CA ASP A 29 9.20 5.09 4.29
C ASP A 29 9.74 4.67 5.69
N ALA A 30 10.77 5.36 6.18
CA ALA A 30 11.46 4.97 7.42
C ALA A 30 10.55 4.94 8.65
N ARG A 31 9.54 5.80 8.70
CA ARG A 31 8.63 5.92 9.86
C ARG A 31 7.45 4.96 9.80
N GLY A 32 7.22 4.33 8.67
CA GLY A 32 6.14 3.36 8.58
C GLY A 32 5.75 2.96 7.18
N ALA A 33 5.12 1.80 7.12
CA ALA A 33 4.54 1.23 5.93
C ALA A 33 3.19 0.59 6.27
N ARG A 34 2.12 1.08 5.65
CA ARG A 34 0.76 0.58 5.84
C ARG A 34 0.22 0.10 4.51
N VAL A 35 0.00 -1.22 4.39
CA VAL A 35 -0.63 -1.79 3.19
C VAL A 35 -2.03 -1.21 3.03
N THR A 36 -2.33 -0.76 1.82
CA THR A 36 -3.63 -0.17 1.45
C THR A 36 -4.41 -1.05 0.49
N ALA A 37 -3.74 -1.81 -0.37
CA ALA A 37 -4.39 -2.78 -1.25
C ALA A 37 -3.47 -3.96 -1.53
N VAL A 38 -4.06 -5.13 -1.74
CA VAL A 38 -3.36 -6.35 -2.18
C VAL A 38 -3.94 -6.75 -3.52
N LEU A 39 -3.07 -6.93 -4.51
CA LEU A 39 -3.43 -7.32 -5.86
C LEU A 39 -3.54 -8.86 -5.98
N ALA A 40 -4.19 -9.32 -7.05
CA ALA A 40 -4.38 -10.76 -7.29
C ALA A 40 -3.07 -11.54 -7.42
N ASP A 41 -2.01 -10.90 -7.89
CA ASP A 41 -0.67 -11.50 -8.03
C ASP A 41 0.16 -11.47 -6.73
N GLY A 42 -0.41 -10.95 -5.64
CA GLY A 42 0.23 -10.86 -4.32
C GLY A 42 1.03 -9.60 -4.09
N ARG A 43 1.23 -8.75 -5.11
CA ARG A 43 1.81 -7.42 -4.90
C ARG A 43 0.88 -6.55 -4.06
N ALA A 44 1.44 -5.57 -3.39
CA ALA A 44 0.68 -4.67 -2.55
C ALA A 44 1.05 -3.22 -2.80
N SER A 45 0.10 -2.33 -2.65
CA SER A 45 0.37 -0.91 -2.46
C SER A 45 0.42 -0.60 -0.97
N TYR A 46 1.21 0.39 -0.59
CA TYR A 46 1.30 0.83 0.79
C TYR A 46 1.53 2.33 0.91
N ASP A 47 1.04 2.89 2.00
CA ASP A 47 1.38 4.25 2.41
C ASP A 47 2.66 4.23 3.22
N GLY A 48 3.59 5.10 2.87
CA GLY A 48 4.83 5.30 3.60
C GLY A 48 5.09 6.77 3.92
N ARG A 49 5.89 7.00 4.95
CA ARG A 49 6.38 8.32 5.33
C ARG A 49 7.73 8.21 6.01
N ALA A 50 8.55 9.26 5.87
CA ALA A 50 9.90 9.27 6.43
C ALA A 50 9.94 9.75 7.89
N SER A 51 8.99 10.59 8.31
CA SER A 51 9.00 11.24 9.60
C SER A 51 7.61 11.44 10.19
N LYS A 52 7.56 11.90 11.44
CA LYS A 52 6.31 12.26 12.11
C LYS A 52 5.66 13.51 11.47
N GLU A 53 6.47 14.40 10.96
CA GLU A 53 6.03 15.64 10.32
C GLU A 53 5.30 15.37 9.01
N GLU A 54 5.58 14.24 8.36
CA GLU A 54 4.86 13.77 7.18
C GLU A 54 3.56 13.03 7.49
N ASN A 55 3.11 13.04 8.74
CA ASN A 55 1.78 12.55 9.08
C ASN A 55 0.73 13.34 8.28
N PHE A 56 -0.17 12.64 7.61
CA PHE A 56 -1.12 13.16 6.60
C PHE A 56 -0.52 13.52 5.24
N SER A 57 0.78 13.31 5.03
CA SER A 57 1.47 13.51 3.75
C SER A 57 2.14 12.22 3.28
N GLU A 58 1.51 11.10 3.54
CA GLU A 58 1.97 9.79 3.10
C GLU A 58 2.03 9.73 1.57
N ARG A 59 2.91 8.88 1.07
CA ARG A 59 3.07 8.62 -0.36
C ARG A 59 2.94 7.12 -0.62
N THR A 60 2.57 6.78 -1.83
CA THR A 60 2.36 5.38 -2.23
C THR A 60 3.66 4.72 -2.64
N GLY A 61 3.91 3.55 -2.06
CA GLY A 61 4.93 2.60 -2.51
C GLY A 61 4.30 1.31 -2.98
N LEU A 62 5.09 0.49 -3.67
CA LEU A 62 4.72 -0.87 -4.06
C LEU A 62 5.60 -1.87 -3.31
N ALA A 63 5.04 -3.03 -3.02
CA ALA A 63 5.75 -4.13 -2.38
C ALA A 63 5.45 -5.43 -3.12
N GLU A 64 6.46 -6.31 -3.13
CA GLU A 64 6.42 -7.61 -3.79
C GLU A 64 6.30 -8.73 -2.76
N PRO A 65 5.61 -9.83 -3.10
CA PRO A 65 5.64 -11.03 -2.27
C PRO A 65 7.05 -11.64 -2.28
N THR A 66 7.49 -12.14 -1.10
CA THR A 66 8.83 -12.72 -0.94
C THR A 66 8.90 -14.23 -1.18
N GLY A 67 7.75 -14.90 -1.35
CA GLY A 67 7.64 -16.35 -1.34
C GLY A 67 7.40 -16.94 0.05
N VAL A 68 7.58 -16.15 1.10
CA VAL A 68 7.15 -16.49 2.47
C VAL A 68 5.75 -15.91 2.66
N ALA A 69 4.78 -16.75 3.04
CA ALA A 69 3.39 -16.33 3.18
C ALA A 69 3.25 -15.10 4.08
N GLY A 70 2.59 -14.06 3.56
CA GLY A 70 2.33 -12.81 4.25
C GLY A 70 3.50 -11.84 4.38
N LEU A 71 4.72 -12.23 3.99
CA LEU A 71 5.88 -11.35 4.04
C LEU A 71 6.06 -10.62 2.71
N LEU A 72 6.09 -9.30 2.77
CA LEU A 72 6.25 -8.40 1.64
C LEU A 72 7.61 -7.70 1.71
N GLU A 73 8.13 -7.34 0.56
CA GLU A 73 9.36 -6.56 0.43
C GLU A 73 9.08 -5.31 -0.42
N PRO A 74 9.40 -4.11 0.07
CA PRO A 74 9.21 -2.89 -0.73
C PRO A 74 10.01 -2.93 -2.03
N ASP A 75 9.37 -2.50 -3.11
CA ASP A 75 9.98 -2.39 -4.42
C ASP A 75 10.58 -0.99 -4.60
N GLY A 76 11.89 -0.94 -4.83
CA GLY A 76 12.60 0.32 -5.04
C GLY A 76 12.84 1.14 -3.77
N HIS A 77 13.43 2.32 -3.93
CA HIS A 77 13.86 3.21 -2.86
C HIS A 77 13.13 4.56 -2.85
N ALA A 78 12.18 4.75 -3.75
CA ALA A 78 11.40 5.96 -3.89
C ALA A 78 9.90 5.62 -3.96
N PRO A 79 9.01 6.55 -3.54
CA PRO A 79 7.59 6.35 -3.74
C PRO A 79 7.25 6.40 -5.23
N VAL A 80 6.19 5.71 -5.62
CA VAL A 80 5.72 5.66 -7.01
C VAL A 80 4.67 6.75 -7.31
N ALA A 81 4.03 7.29 -6.28
CA ALA A 81 3.03 8.33 -6.42
C ALA A 81 2.87 9.16 -5.14
N PRO A 82 2.47 10.44 -5.25
CA PRO A 82 2.21 11.31 -4.09
C PRO A 82 0.81 11.12 -3.52
N TYR A 83 0.24 9.95 -3.63
CA TYR A 83 -1.11 9.62 -3.18
C TYR A 83 -1.07 8.89 -1.84
N ARG A 84 -2.23 8.84 -1.18
CA ARG A 84 -2.43 7.99 0.00
C ARG A 84 -3.74 7.22 -0.10
N TYR A 85 -3.86 6.17 0.70
CA TYR A 85 -5.05 5.31 0.75
C TYR A 85 -5.44 4.73 -0.61
N LEU A 86 -4.45 4.38 -1.43
CA LEU A 86 -4.73 3.75 -2.72
C LEU A 86 -5.46 2.41 -2.52
N ASP A 87 -6.63 2.30 -3.13
CA ASP A 87 -7.34 1.03 -3.28
C ASP A 87 -7.47 0.69 -4.76
N VAL A 88 -7.41 -0.60 -5.08
CA VAL A 88 -7.38 -1.10 -6.44
C VAL A 88 -8.49 -2.13 -6.63
N LEU A 89 -9.44 -1.81 -7.50
CA LEU A 89 -10.55 -2.72 -7.84
C LEU A 89 -10.28 -3.34 -9.21
N PRO A 90 -9.98 -4.66 -9.28
CA PRO A 90 -9.89 -5.35 -10.56
C PRO A 90 -11.27 -5.45 -11.21
N LEU A 91 -11.32 -5.21 -12.53
CA LEU A 91 -12.54 -5.26 -13.32
C LEU A 91 -12.55 -6.51 -14.21
N PRO A 92 -13.74 -7.01 -14.63
CA PRO A 92 -13.84 -8.20 -15.49
C PRO A 92 -13.10 -8.06 -16.83
N SER A 93 -12.91 -6.84 -17.33
CA SER A 93 -12.18 -6.56 -18.57
C SER A 93 -10.66 -6.73 -18.45
N GLY A 94 -10.13 -6.94 -17.24
CA GLY A 94 -8.69 -6.89 -16.95
C GLY A 94 -8.16 -5.49 -16.63
N ALA A 95 -8.99 -4.46 -16.78
CA ALA A 95 -8.68 -3.11 -16.30
C ALA A 95 -8.77 -3.02 -14.77
N HIS A 96 -8.26 -1.94 -14.22
CA HIS A 96 -8.33 -1.66 -12.78
C HIS A 96 -8.90 -0.27 -12.54
N ARG A 97 -9.82 -0.17 -11.59
CA ARG A 97 -10.30 1.11 -11.09
C ARG A 97 -9.51 1.45 -9.83
N LEU A 98 -8.89 2.62 -9.81
CA LEU A 98 -8.16 3.12 -8.67
C LEU A 98 -9.00 4.13 -7.90
N TYR A 99 -8.89 4.10 -6.57
CA TYR A 99 -9.43 5.12 -5.67
C TYR A 99 -8.31 5.55 -4.76
N TYR A 100 -8.08 6.86 -4.64
CA TYR A 100 -6.99 7.37 -3.82
C TYR A 100 -7.26 8.80 -3.38
N GLU A 101 -6.54 9.25 -2.36
CA GLU A 101 -6.52 10.65 -1.97
C GLU A 101 -5.29 11.33 -2.54
N ALA A 102 -5.51 12.44 -3.24
CA ALA A 102 -4.47 13.26 -3.83
C ALA A 102 -4.29 14.55 -3.04
N PRO A 103 -3.04 15.01 -2.82
CA PRO A 103 -2.78 16.25 -2.12
C PRO A 103 -3.16 17.46 -2.96
N LEU A 104 -3.71 18.48 -2.31
CA LEU A 104 -3.97 19.80 -2.88
C LEU A 104 -2.94 20.81 -2.39
N ALA A 105 -2.86 21.97 -3.07
CA ALA A 105 -1.88 23.00 -2.77
C ALA A 105 -1.98 23.56 -1.34
N ASP A 106 -3.17 23.53 -0.75
CA ASP A 106 -3.42 24.02 0.62
C ASP A 106 -3.10 22.99 1.72
N GLY A 107 -2.60 21.79 1.34
CA GLY A 107 -2.30 20.71 2.27
C GLY A 107 -3.48 19.78 2.57
N SER A 108 -4.67 20.07 2.07
CA SER A 108 -5.79 19.14 2.12
C SER A 108 -5.66 18.05 1.06
N HIS A 109 -6.58 17.07 1.08
CA HIS A 109 -6.63 15.98 0.11
C HIS A 109 -8.02 15.88 -0.47
N GLU A 110 -8.10 15.39 -1.69
CA GLU A 110 -9.37 15.06 -2.33
C GLU A 110 -9.39 13.61 -2.80
N LEU A 111 -10.55 12.98 -2.74
CA LEU A 111 -10.77 11.65 -3.27
C LEU A 111 -10.84 11.71 -4.79
N ARG A 112 -10.02 10.89 -5.44
CA ARG A 112 -9.98 10.73 -6.90
C ARG A 112 -10.20 9.28 -7.30
N THR A 113 -10.66 9.10 -8.53
CA THR A 113 -10.74 7.79 -9.16
C THR A 113 -10.17 7.84 -10.55
N GLU A 114 -9.58 6.73 -10.98
CA GLU A 114 -8.91 6.62 -12.26
C GLU A 114 -9.11 5.21 -12.82
N LEU A 115 -9.33 5.10 -14.13
CA LEU A 115 -9.38 3.83 -14.82
C LEU A 115 -8.04 3.56 -15.48
N VAL A 116 -7.42 2.45 -15.13
CA VAL A 116 -6.20 1.95 -15.76
C VAL A 116 -6.59 0.77 -16.64
N GLU A 117 -6.45 0.94 -17.95
CA GLU A 117 -6.80 -0.10 -18.93
C GLU A 117 -5.86 -1.29 -18.84
N ALA A 118 -6.37 -2.45 -19.23
CA ALA A 118 -5.55 -3.65 -19.34
C ALA A 118 -4.42 -3.44 -20.35
N ALA A 119 -3.23 -3.95 -20.05
CA ALA A 119 -2.12 -4.00 -20.99
C ALA A 119 -2.50 -4.85 -22.22
N ARG A 120 -2.13 -4.37 -23.40
CA ARG A 120 -2.36 -5.08 -24.67
C ARG A 120 -1.19 -6.03 -24.99
#